data_59cd2054e8a3d169701f48be6b13076e
#
_entry.id   59cd2054e8a3d169701f48be6b13076e
#
_cell.length_a   1.000
_cell.length_b   1.000
_cell.length_c   1.000
_cell.angle_alpha   90.00
_cell.angle_beta   90.00
_cell.angle_gamma   90.00
#
_symmetry.space_group_name_H-M   'P 1'
#
loop_
_entity.id
_entity.type
_entity.pdbx_description
1 polymer ?
#
loop_
_entity_poly.entity_id
_entity_poly.type
_entity_poly.pdbx_seq_one_letter_code
_entity_poly.pdbx_strand_id
1 'polypeptide(L)'
;MKQFGIGEEEQAKIKTAIANRDTVTLEKLDISKEDKETLQMLTESGGTYDTIDQIAPRIIDEGAKEALSNLKEILDIMERYGFLKYVSVDLGLIESSDYYTGMVFKGYTYEVGFPILAGGRYDDVAKSFGKEIEAVGFSISLTLSITALMRQEKYAPAKGAAVIVGGDFEAATVTAEALRAEGTAAIIDTTGMDEEALENYAKEKGIETVMYMNGGNA
;
A
#
# COMPACT_ATOMS: atom_id res chain seq x y z
N MET A 1 -10.22 25.80 -1.98
CA MET A 1 -9.56 26.92 -1.28
C MET A 1 -9.68 28.22 -2.07
N LYS A 2 -9.41 28.25 -3.38
CA LYS A 2 -9.52 29.45 -4.21
C LYS A 2 -10.91 30.13 -4.14
N GLN A 3 -11.98 29.34 -4.14
CA GLN A 3 -13.35 29.89 -4.10
C GLN A 3 -13.68 30.62 -2.79
N PHE A 4 -12.97 30.37 -1.70
CA PHE A 4 -13.24 30.96 -0.39
C PHE A 4 -12.45 32.27 -0.15
N GLY A 5 -11.61 32.70 -1.10
CA GLY A 5 -10.81 33.94 -0.95
C GLY A 5 -9.78 33.93 0.18
N ILE A 6 -9.35 32.74 0.60
CA ILE A 6 -8.50 32.51 1.77
C ILE A 6 -7.01 32.60 1.39
N GLY A 7 -6.22 33.35 2.18
CA GLY A 7 -4.78 33.50 1.99
C GLY A 7 -3.99 32.19 2.21
N GLU A 8 -2.79 32.10 1.65
CA GLU A 8 -1.98 30.86 1.65
C GLU A 8 -1.69 30.31 3.05
N GLU A 9 -1.36 31.18 4.02
CA GLU A 9 -1.08 30.78 5.40
C GLU A 9 -2.29 30.13 6.08
N GLU A 10 -3.47 30.70 5.84
CA GLU A 10 -4.73 30.22 6.40
C GLU A 10 -5.19 28.93 5.68
N GLN A 11 -4.91 28.78 4.39
CA GLN A 11 -5.16 27.54 3.64
C GLN A 11 -4.45 26.32 4.27
N ALA A 12 -3.21 26.48 4.74
CA ALA A 12 -2.49 25.41 5.40
C ALA A 12 -3.17 24.98 6.72
N LYS A 13 -3.65 25.95 7.50
CA LYS A 13 -4.40 25.70 8.74
C LYS A 13 -5.71 24.95 8.44
N ILE A 14 -6.43 25.37 7.41
CA ILE A 14 -7.69 24.75 6.99
C ILE A 14 -7.46 23.33 6.48
N LYS A 15 -6.45 23.11 5.64
CA LYS A 15 -6.08 21.76 5.18
C LYS A 15 -5.82 20.84 6.37
N THR A 16 -5.06 21.31 7.36
CA THR A 16 -4.77 20.57 8.58
C THR A 16 -6.04 20.29 9.40
N ALA A 17 -6.93 21.28 9.54
CA ALA A 17 -8.19 21.10 10.26
C ALA A 17 -9.10 20.06 9.56
N ILE A 18 -9.21 20.12 8.23
CA ILE A 18 -9.98 19.13 7.46
C ILE A 18 -9.37 17.72 7.64
N ALA A 19 -8.06 17.57 7.45
CA ALA A 19 -7.37 16.27 7.59
C ALA A 19 -7.53 15.66 8.99
N ASN A 20 -7.57 16.51 10.04
CA ASN A 20 -7.77 16.09 11.42
C ASN A 20 -9.25 16.05 11.85
N ARG A 21 -10.19 16.39 10.97
CA ARG A 21 -11.63 16.48 11.25
C ARG A 21 -11.94 17.47 12.40
N ASP A 22 -11.15 18.55 12.47
CA ASP A 22 -11.29 19.63 13.48
C ASP A 22 -12.33 20.67 13.06
N THR A 23 -13.59 20.33 13.28
CA THR A 23 -14.73 21.21 12.98
C THR A 23 -14.72 22.50 13.80
N VAL A 24 -14.16 22.46 15.02
CA VAL A 24 -14.07 23.64 15.91
C VAL A 24 -13.18 24.73 15.31
N THR A 25 -12.06 24.34 14.72
CA THR A 25 -11.19 25.29 14.01
C THR A 25 -11.88 25.85 12.78
N LEU A 26 -12.62 25.03 12.02
CA LEU A 26 -13.36 25.47 10.83
C LEU A 26 -14.49 26.46 11.18
N GLU A 27 -15.18 26.28 12.31
CA GLU A 27 -16.22 27.19 12.77
C GLU A 27 -15.71 28.61 13.10
N LYS A 28 -14.45 28.76 13.52
CA LYS A 28 -13.82 30.03 13.89
C LYS A 28 -13.28 30.83 12.70
N LEU A 29 -13.31 30.28 11.49
CA LEU A 29 -12.85 31.01 10.30
C LEU A 29 -13.70 32.24 10.03
N ASP A 30 -13.08 33.30 9.54
CA ASP A 30 -13.78 34.53 9.12
C ASP A 30 -14.24 34.47 7.67
N ILE A 31 -15.13 33.51 7.40
CA ILE A 31 -15.75 33.28 6.08
C ILE A 31 -17.26 33.16 6.22
N SER A 32 -17.98 33.12 5.10
CA SER A 32 -19.43 32.95 5.09
C SER A 32 -19.90 31.68 5.81
N LYS A 33 -21.11 31.69 6.33
CA LYS A 33 -21.71 30.49 6.95
C LYS A 33 -21.81 29.35 5.97
N GLU A 34 -22.16 29.64 4.72
CA GLU A 34 -22.28 28.64 3.66
C GLU A 34 -20.96 28.00 3.32
N ASP A 35 -19.85 28.77 3.31
CA ASP A 35 -18.51 28.26 3.10
C ASP A 35 -18.05 27.38 4.27
N LYS A 36 -18.35 27.76 5.52
CA LYS A 36 -18.08 26.93 6.70
C LYS A 36 -18.78 25.57 6.60
N GLU A 37 -20.08 25.57 6.27
CA GLU A 37 -20.83 24.34 6.06
C GLU A 37 -20.21 23.48 4.96
N THR A 38 -19.76 24.09 3.87
CA THR A 38 -19.09 23.38 2.77
C THR A 38 -17.77 22.75 3.24
N LEU A 39 -16.96 23.45 4.02
CA LEU A 39 -15.73 22.92 4.59
C LEU A 39 -16.00 21.79 5.61
N GLN A 40 -17.06 21.93 6.43
CA GLN A 40 -17.46 20.86 7.37
C GLN A 40 -17.88 19.60 6.62
N MET A 41 -18.63 19.70 5.53
CA MET A 41 -18.99 18.54 4.70
C MET A 41 -17.77 17.78 4.19
N LEU A 42 -16.63 18.44 3.92
CA LEU A 42 -15.39 17.77 3.55
C LEU A 42 -14.81 16.93 4.71
N THR A 43 -15.08 17.31 5.96
CA THR A 43 -14.58 16.55 7.13
C THR A 43 -15.45 15.37 7.51
N GLU A 44 -16.74 15.42 7.17
CA GLU A 44 -17.74 14.40 7.53
C GLU A 44 -17.89 13.34 6.45
N SER A 45 -17.19 13.49 5.34
CA SER A 45 -17.33 12.63 4.17
C SER A 45 -16.98 11.17 4.47
N GLY A 46 -17.79 10.28 3.95
CA GLY A 46 -17.62 8.85 3.95
C GLY A 46 -18.81 8.23 3.22
N GLY A 47 -18.58 7.64 2.06
CA GLY A 47 -19.65 7.12 1.20
C GLY A 47 -19.12 6.83 -0.20
N THR A 48 -19.96 6.98 -1.20
CA THR A 48 -19.61 6.83 -2.62
C THR A 48 -20.15 8.01 -3.42
N TYR A 49 -21.07 7.79 -4.37
CA TYR A 49 -21.64 8.84 -5.19
C TYR A 49 -22.40 9.90 -4.38
N ASP A 50 -23.14 9.49 -3.36
CA ASP A 50 -23.88 10.38 -2.46
C ASP A 50 -23.01 11.47 -1.83
N THR A 51 -21.78 11.14 -1.46
CA THR A 51 -20.80 12.12 -0.93
C THR A 51 -20.45 13.18 -1.99
N ILE A 52 -20.26 12.76 -3.23
CA ILE A 52 -19.95 13.67 -4.35
C ILE A 52 -21.17 14.52 -4.70
N ASP A 53 -22.34 13.90 -4.82
CA ASP A 53 -23.57 14.55 -5.25
C ASP A 53 -24.08 15.59 -4.23
N GLN A 54 -23.80 15.39 -2.94
CA GLN A 54 -24.11 16.37 -1.89
C GLN A 54 -23.23 17.62 -1.94
N ILE A 55 -21.94 17.48 -2.25
CA ILE A 55 -21.00 18.60 -2.24
C ILE A 55 -20.92 19.34 -3.58
N ALA A 56 -21.12 18.64 -4.70
CA ALA A 56 -20.95 19.20 -6.05
C ALA A 56 -21.71 20.52 -6.29
N PRO A 57 -22.97 20.68 -5.80
CA PRO A 57 -23.71 21.95 -5.99
C PRO A 57 -23.09 23.15 -5.27
N ARG A 58 -22.25 22.93 -4.25
CA ARG A 58 -21.58 23.97 -3.46
C ARG A 58 -20.22 24.38 -4.02
N ILE A 59 -19.71 23.65 -4.99
CA ILE A 59 -18.41 23.89 -5.61
C ILE A 59 -18.57 24.79 -6.82
N ILE A 60 -17.92 25.96 -6.78
CA ILE A 60 -17.94 26.95 -7.87
C ILE A 60 -16.63 27.03 -8.63
N ASP A 61 -15.52 26.65 -8.02
CA ASP A 61 -14.19 26.60 -8.66
C ASP A 61 -14.16 25.51 -9.74
N GLU A 62 -13.80 25.87 -10.97
CA GLU A 62 -13.83 24.96 -12.12
C GLU A 62 -12.84 23.78 -11.95
N GLY A 63 -11.64 24.01 -11.41
CA GLY A 63 -10.69 22.95 -11.15
C GLY A 63 -11.19 21.94 -10.10
N ALA A 64 -11.92 22.41 -9.09
CA ALA A 64 -12.54 21.52 -8.11
C ALA A 64 -13.72 20.74 -8.71
N LYS A 65 -14.51 21.34 -9.62
CA LYS A 65 -15.57 20.63 -10.37
C LYS A 65 -14.98 19.52 -11.26
N GLU A 66 -13.90 19.84 -11.97
CA GLU A 66 -13.20 18.87 -12.81
C GLU A 66 -12.65 17.70 -11.96
N ALA A 67 -12.06 17.99 -10.79
CA ALA A 67 -11.57 16.96 -9.87
C ALA A 67 -12.71 16.06 -9.37
N LEU A 68 -13.87 16.61 -9.02
CA LEU A 68 -15.05 15.84 -8.62
C LEU A 68 -15.60 14.98 -9.77
N SER A 69 -15.63 15.55 -10.99
CA SER A 69 -16.05 14.80 -12.19
C SER A 69 -15.14 13.62 -12.45
N ASN A 70 -13.83 13.82 -12.38
CA ASN A 70 -12.84 12.75 -12.54
C ASN A 70 -12.99 11.66 -11.46
N LEU A 71 -13.20 12.06 -10.19
CA LEU A 71 -13.45 11.10 -9.13
C LEU A 71 -14.72 10.28 -9.38
N LYS A 72 -15.79 10.90 -9.87
CA LYS A 72 -17.03 10.21 -10.24
C LYS A 72 -16.81 9.21 -11.36
N GLU A 73 -16.05 9.57 -12.40
CA GLU A 73 -15.68 8.65 -13.49
C GLU A 73 -14.90 7.44 -12.98
N ILE A 74 -13.99 7.64 -12.03
CA ILE A 74 -13.26 6.53 -11.39
C ILE A 74 -14.23 5.60 -10.65
N LEU A 75 -15.21 6.14 -9.92
CA LEU A 75 -16.23 5.32 -9.26
C LEU A 75 -17.07 4.54 -10.26
N ASP A 76 -17.45 5.13 -11.39
CA ASP A 76 -18.20 4.46 -12.46
C ASP A 76 -17.40 3.29 -13.05
N ILE A 77 -16.09 3.44 -13.16
CA ILE A 77 -15.19 2.35 -13.60
C ILE A 77 -15.16 1.26 -12.52
N MET A 78 -14.98 1.63 -11.24
CA MET A 78 -14.95 0.68 -10.13
C MET A 78 -16.27 -0.10 -10.00
N GLU A 79 -17.41 0.56 -10.24
CA GLU A 79 -18.71 -0.08 -10.25
C GLU A 79 -18.83 -1.13 -11.36
N ARG A 80 -18.45 -0.76 -12.59
CA ARG A 80 -18.45 -1.69 -13.75
C ARG A 80 -17.60 -2.94 -13.53
N TYR A 81 -16.50 -2.80 -12.77
CA TYR A 81 -15.67 -3.94 -12.38
C TYR A 81 -16.15 -4.67 -11.11
N GLY A 82 -17.24 -4.22 -10.47
CA GLY A 82 -17.78 -4.83 -9.25
C GLY A 82 -16.96 -4.54 -7.98
N PHE A 83 -16.08 -3.52 -8.01
CA PHE A 83 -15.21 -3.16 -6.90
C PHE A 83 -15.75 -2.02 -6.04
N LEU A 84 -16.84 -1.34 -6.44
CA LEU A 84 -17.39 -0.19 -5.71
C LEU A 84 -17.70 -0.52 -4.24
N LYS A 85 -18.14 -1.73 -3.94
CA LYS A 85 -18.42 -2.21 -2.56
C LYS A 85 -17.20 -2.20 -1.61
N TYR A 86 -16.00 -2.06 -2.16
CA TYR A 86 -14.75 -1.96 -1.39
C TYR A 86 -14.21 -0.54 -1.32
N VAL A 87 -14.91 0.43 -1.92
CA VAL A 87 -14.46 1.81 -2.05
C VAL A 87 -15.30 2.72 -1.16
N SER A 88 -14.65 3.64 -0.47
CA SER A 88 -15.29 4.75 0.23
C SER A 88 -14.59 6.04 -0.17
N VAL A 89 -15.38 7.07 -0.48
CA VAL A 89 -14.88 8.41 -0.80
C VAL A 89 -14.68 9.20 0.47
N ASP A 90 -13.48 9.71 0.66
CA ASP A 90 -13.13 10.63 1.75
C ASP A 90 -12.53 11.91 1.16
N LEU A 91 -13.34 12.96 1.06
CA LEU A 91 -12.92 14.27 0.53
C LEU A 91 -12.01 15.02 1.51
N GLY A 92 -11.94 14.58 2.77
CA GLY A 92 -11.02 15.06 3.77
C GLY A 92 -9.65 14.40 3.75
N LEU A 93 -9.43 13.43 2.86
CA LEU A 93 -8.13 12.79 2.68
C LEU A 93 -7.16 13.76 2.00
N ILE A 94 -6.47 14.57 2.81
CA ILE A 94 -5.50 15.56 2.36
C ILE A 94 -4.09 15.04 2.67
N GLU A 95 -3.27 14.92 1.63
CA GLU A 95 -1.85 14.64 1.80
C GLU A 95 -1.06 15.95 1.94
N SER A 96 -0.09 15.96 2.84
CA SER A 96 0.76 17.12 3.11
C SER A 96 1.83 17.37 2.04
N SER A 97 2.01 16.42 1.15
CA SER A 97 3.03 16.47 0.10
C SER A 97 2.43 16.95 -1.22
N ASP A 98 3.08 17.91 -1.87
CA ASP A 98 2.78 18.33 -3.24
C ASP A 98 3.18 17.30 -4.30
N TYR A 99 3.45 16.07 -3.88
CA TYR A 99 3.82 14.94 -4.74
C TYR A 99 2.70 14.50 -5.67
N TYR A 100 1.45 14.51 -5.18
CA TYR A 100 0.30 14.04 -5.95
C TYR A 100 -0.34 15.15 -6.78
N THR A 101 -0.61 14.85 -8.04
CA THR A 101 -1.23 15.77 -9.01
C THR A 101 -2.71 15.48 -9.25
N GLY A 102 -3.25 14.44 -8.64
CA GLY A 102 -4.64 14.01 -8.82
C GLY A 102 -5.16 13.21 -7.64
N MET A 103 -5.94 12.18 -7.94
CA MET A 103 -6.52 11.30 -6.93
C MET A 103 -5.45 10.66 -6.04
N VAL A 104 -5.72 10.63 -4.75
CA VAL A 104 -4.97 9.84 -3.75
C VAL A 104 -5.85 8.76 -3.16
N PHE A 105 -5.26 7.65 -2.74
CA PHE A 105 -6.01 6.56 -2.12
C PHE A 105 -5.19 5.86 -1.04
N LYS A 106 -5.90 5.30 -0.06
CA LYS A 106 -5.35 4.46 1.00
C LYS A 106 -6.14 3.16 1.07
N GLY A 107 -5.43 2.06 1.29
CA GLY A 107 -6.04 0.74 1.47
C GLY A 107 -5.96 0.30 2.93
N TYR A 108 -7.06 -0.21 3.44
CA TYR A 108 -7.19 -0.70 4.80
C TYR A 108 -7.61 -2.16 4.79
N THR A 109 -7.28 -2.87 5.86
CA THR A 109 -7.75 -4.24 6.08
C THR A 109 -8.18 -4.42 7.53
N TYR A 110 -8.89 -5.48 7.79
CA TYR A 110 -9.31 -5.84 9.15
C TYR A 110 -8.10 -6.12 10.05
N GLU A 111 -8.28 -5.92 11.35
CA GLU A 111 -7.31 -6.18 12.42
C GLU A 111 -6.07 -5.27 12.42
N VAL A 112 -6.00 -4.28 11.52
CA VAL A 112 -4.92 -3.28 11.47
C VAL A 112 -5.53 -1.89 11.40
N GLY A 113 -5.24 -1.04 12.37
CA GLY A 113 -5.77 0.33 12.50
C GLY A 113 -5.09 1.37 11.60
N PHE A 114 -4.17 0.95 10.73
CA PHE A 114 -3.41 1.82 9.83
C PHE A 114 -3.58 1.39 8.38
N PRO A 115 -3.43 2.30 7.41
CA PRO A 115 -3.44 1.93 6.01
C PRO A 115 -2.25 1.00 5.70
N ILE A 116 -2.52 -0.11 5.04
CA ILE A 116 -1.49 -1.05 4.58
C ILE A 116 -0.99 -0.70 3.18
N LEU A 117 -1.73 0.15 2.46
CA LEU A 117 -1.46 0.59 1.10
C LEU A 117 -1.75 2.09 1.00
N ALA A 118 -0.90 2.82 0.28
CA ALA A 118 -1.11 4.22 -0.07
C ALA A 118 -0.57 4.52 -1.46
N GLY A 119 -1.26 5.37 -2.20
CA GLY A 119 -0.87 5.74 -3.55
C GLY A 119 -1.70 6.88 -4.13
N GLY A 120 -1.44 7.21 -5.39
CA GLY A 120 -2.14 8.26 -6.12
C GLY A 120 -1.50 8.56 -7.46
N ARG A 121 -2.02 9.59 -8.15
CA ARG A 121 -1.50 10.12 -9.41
C ARG A 121 -0.40 11.17 -9.13
N TYR A 122 0.73 11.10 -9.87
CA TYR A 122 1.91 11.94 -9.61
C TYR A 122 2.66 12.33 -10.89
N ASP A 123 1.98 12.95 -11.83
CA ASP A 123 2.50 13.30 -13.17
C ASP A 123 3.73 14.24 -13.11
N ASP A 124 3.77 15.17 -12.15
CA ASP A 124 4.85 16.17 -12.05
C ASP A 124 6.19 15.54 -11.67
N VAL A 125 6.18 14.38 -11.05
CA VAL A 125 7.43 13.62 -10.80
C VAL A 125 8.04 13.17 -12.14
N ALA A 126 7.23 12.66 -13.05
CA ALA A 126 7.69 12.25 -14.36
C ALA A 126 8.24 13.45 -15.18
N LYS A 127 7.59 14.62 -15.08
CA LYS A 127 8.05 15.86 -15.72
C LYS A 127 9.41 16.32 -15.19
N SER A 128 9.68 16.15 -13.89
CA SER A 128 10.99 16.51 -13.30
C SER A 128 12.15 15.72 -13.89
N PHE A 129 11.86 14.55 -14.48
CA PHE A 129 12.81 13.72 -15.23
C PHE A 129 12.74 13.94 -16.76
N GLY A 130 12.10 15.03 -17.21
CA GLY A 130 11.99 15.40 -18.61
C GLY A 130 11.03 14.55 -19.45
N LYS A 131 10.08 13.86 -18.80
CA LYS A 131 9.06 13.04 -19.48
C LYS A 131 7.65 13.55 -19.17
N GLU A 132 6.92 13.95 -20.19
CA GLU A 132 5.49 14.29 -20.08
C GLU A 132 4.65 13.02 -20.22
N ILE A 133 4.48 12.30 -19.12
CA ILE A 133 3.64 11.10 -19.03
C ILE A 133 2.76 11.17 -17.79
N GLU A 134 1.58 10.58 -17.89
CA GLU A 134 0.73 10.34 -16.75
C GLU A 134 1.28 9.20 -15.91
N ALA A 135 1.32 9.40 -14.60
CA ALA A 135 1.89 8.43 -13.67
C ALA A 135 0.96 8.18 -12.48
N VAL A 136 0.68 6.92 -12.21
CA VAL A 136 -0.04 6.46 -11.04
C VAL A 136 0.71 5.29 -10.41
N GLY A 137 0.70 5.22 -9.09
CA GLY A 137 1.34 4.10 -8.39
C GLY A 137 0.96 4.05 -6.93
N PHE A 138 1.43 3.02 -6.27
CA PHE A 138 1.19 2.82 -4.84
C PHE A 138 2.34 2.05 -4.19
N SER A 139 2.41 2.15 -2.88
CA SER A 139 3.24 1.31 -2.02
C SER A 139 2.37 0.45 -1.12
N ILE A 140 2.88 -0.75 -0.78
CA ILE A 140 2.25 -1.66 0.17
C ILE A 140 3.22 -1.96 1.32
N SER A 141 2.76 -1.88 2.55
CA SER A 141 3.54 -2.23 3.73
C SER A 141 3.53 -3.74 3.93
N LEU A 142 4.64 -4.41 3.64
CA LEU A 142 4.78 -5.85 3.87
C LEU A 142 4.61 -6.19 5.35
N THR A 143 5.18 -5.41 6.26
CA THR A 143 5.07 -5.64 7.71
C THR A 143 3.62 -5.58 8.18
N LEU A 144 2.86 -4.55 7.78
CA LEU A 144 1.45 -4.42 8.16
C LEU A 144 0.60 -5.51 7.49
N SER A 145 0.92 -5.89 6.25
CA SER A 145 0.22 -6.97 5.55
C SER A 145 0.41 -8.32 6.23
N ILE A 146 1.64 -8.66 6.61
CA ILE A 146 1.94 -9.88 7.38
C ILE A 146 1.24 -9.83 8.74
N THR A 147 1.29 -8.68 9.44
CA THR A 147 0.60 -8.51 10.72
C THR A 147 -0.91 -8.74 10.59
N ALA A 148 -1.52 -8.20 9.53
CA ALA A 148 -2.93 -8.42 9.25
C ALA A 148 -3.25 -9.90 9.00
N LEU A 149 -2.44 -10.59 8.20
CA LEU A 149 -2.60 -12.01 7.92
C LEU A 149 -2.46 -12.86 9.19
N MET A 150 -1.49 -12.55 10.04
CA MET A 150 -1.29 -13.24 11.33
C MET A 150 -2.49 -13.05 12.26
N ARG A 151 -3.00 -11.82 12.40
CA ARG A 151 -4.16 -11.51 13.25
C ARG A 151 -5.45 -12.12 12.73
N GLN A 152 -5.58 -12.24 11.41
CA GLN A 152 -6.72 -12.90 10.76
C GLN A 152 -6.57 -14.43 10.67
N GLU A 153 -5.51 -15.01 11.27
CA GLU A 153 -5.21 -16.45 11.22
C GLU A 153 -5.06 -17.01 9.78
N LYS A 154 -4.68 -16.13 8.84
CA LYS A 154 -4.48 -16.47 7.42
C LYS A 154 -3.01 -16.54 7.01
N TYR A 155 -2.11 -16.27 7.95
CA TYR A 155 -0.68 -16.33 7.69
C TYR A 155 -0.22 -17.79 7.69
N ALA A 156 0.32 -18.21 6.55
CA ALA A 156 1.06 -19.47 6.46
C ALA A 156 2.54 -19.10 6.23
N PRO A 157 3.43 -19.38 7.18
CA PRO A 157 4.86 -19.21 6.95
C PRO A 157 5.30 -20.07 5.76
N ALA A 158 6.25 -19.57 4.99
CA ALA A 158 6.86 -20.38 3.94
C ALA A 158 7.42 -21.65 4.59
N LYS A 159 7.16 -22.80 3.96
CA LYS A 159 7.80 -24.06 4.37
C LYS A 159 9.30 -23.86 4.27
N GLY A 160 10.02 -24.24 5.31
CA GLY A 160 11.48 -24.30 5.30
C GLY A 160 11.99 -25.23 4.21
N ALA A 161 13.31 -25.31 4.07
CA ALA A 161 13.91 -26.32 3.19
C ALA A 161 13.50 -27.72 3.66
N ALA A 162 13.10 -28.57 2.71
CA ALA A 162 12.81 -29.98 2.98
C ALA A 162 14.09 -30.82 3.02
N VAL A 163 15.12 -30.37 2.28
CA VAL A 163 16.40 -31.08 2.13
C VAL A 163 17.54 -30.07 2.34
N ILE A 164 18.58 -30.51 3.06
CA ILE A 164 19.90 -29.84 3.05
C ILE A 164 20.91 -30.77 2.43
N VAL A 165 21.73 -30.25 1.51
CA VAL A 165 22.78 -30.97 0.82
C VAL A 165 24.14 -30.37 1.20
N GLY A 166 25.04 -31.19 1.72
CA GLY A 166 26.38 -30.77 2.11
C GLY A 166 27.46 -31.73 1.56
N GLY A 167 28.71 -31.55 2.03
CA GLY A 167 29.87 -32.31 1.57
C GLY A 167 30.58 -31.67 0.38
N ASP A 168 30.92 -32.41 -0.64
CA ASP A 168 31.54 -31.87 -1.84
C ASP A 168 30.64 -30.84 -2.50
N PHE A 169 31.14 -29.60 -2.63
CA PHE A 169 30.32 -28.45 -3.01
C PHE A 169 29.77 -28.56 -4.44
N GLU A 170 30.54 -29.11 -5.36
CA GLU A 170 30.10 -29.25 -6.76
C GLU A 170 28.99 -30.30 -6.85
N ALA A 171 29.17 -31.46 -6.25
CA ALA A 171 28.16 -32.52 -6.19
C ALA A 171 26.90 -32.09 -5.43
N ALA A 172 27.07 -31.36 -4.32
CA ALA A 172 25.96 -30.81 -3.55
C ALA A 172 25.15 -29.78 -4.36
N THR A 173 25.82 -28.93 -5.14
CA THR A 173 25.16 -27.94 -6.00
C THR A 173 24.32 -28.63 -7.09
N VAL A 174 24.88 -29.58 -7.80
CA VAL A 174 24.17 -30.34 -8.86
C VAL A 174 22.96 -31.08 -8.27
N THR A 175 23.14 -31.71 -7.10
CA THR A 175 22.06 -32.44 -6.43
C THR A 175 20.92 -31.48 -5.99
N ALA A 176 21.27 -30.34 -5.39
CA ALA A 176 20.27 -29.40 -4.98
C ALA A 176 19.52 -28.75 -6.16
N GLU A 177 20.18 -28.49 -7.28
CA GLU A 177 19.54 -28.00 -8.51
C GLU A 177 18.57 -29.06 -9.09
N ALA A 178 18.93 -30.30 -9.11
CA ALA A 178 18.03 -31.37 -9.54
C ALA A 178 16.78 -31.46 -8.67
N LEU A 179 16.95 -31.46 -7.35
CA LEU A 179 15.84 -31.45 -6.39
C LEU A 179 14.90 -30.24 -6.57
N ARG A 180 15.48 -29.07 -6.80
CA ARG A 180 14.69 -27.82 -7.05
C ARG A 180 13.92 -27.90 -8.38
N ALA A 181 14.51 -28.48 -9.40
CA ALA A 181 13.85 -28.73 -10.70
C ALA A 181 12.62 -29.65 -10.56
N GLU A 182 12.65 -30.59 -9.60
CA GLU A 182 11.53 -31.47 -9.24
C GLU A 182 10.53 -30.80 -8.25
N GLY A 183 10.74 -29.53 -7.87
CA GLY A 183 9.86 -28.80 -6.95
C GLY A 183 10.17 -29.01 -5.47
N THR A 184 11.28 -29.68 -5.12
CA THR A 184 11.68 -29.85 -3.72
C THR A 184 12.49 -28.65 -3.23
N ALA A 185 12.09 -28.10 -2.06
CA ALA A 185 12.81 -27.00 -1.42
C ALA A 185 14.14 -27.52 -0.82
N ALA A 186 15.23 -27.37 -1.55
CA ALA A 186 16.57 -27.79 -1.15
C ALA A 186 17.51 -26.61 -0.90
N ILE A 187 18.32 -26.69 0.16
CA ILE A 187 19.40 -25.74 0.44
C ILE A 187 20.75 -26.46 0.41
N ILE A 188 21.81 -25.70 0.19
CA ILE A 188 23.19 -26.21 0.13
C ILE A 188 23.92 -25.72 1.36
N ASP A 189 24.70 -26.56 2.00
CA ASP A 189 25.69 -26.13 2.99
C ASP A 189 26.84 -25.40 2.27
N THR A 190 27.01 -24.14 2.61
CA THR A 190 28.10 -23.31 2.08
C THR A 190 29.21 -23.08 3.11
N THR A 191 29.11 -23.69 4.27
CA THR A 191 30.03 -23.49 5.40
C THR A 191 31.05 -24.62 5.54
N GLY A 192 30.83 -25.73 4.83
CA GLY A 192 31.72 -26.92 4.86
C GLY A 192 31.57 -27.74 6.14
N MET A 193 30.35 -27.87 6.65
CA MET A 193 30.05 -28.73 7.78
C MET A 193 30.40 -30.19 7.44
N ASP A 194 30.91 -30.93 8.42
CA ASP A 194 30.94 -32.36 8.31
C ASP A 194 29.53 -32.98 8.45
N GLU A 195 29.38 -34.26 8.19
CA GLU A 195 28.10 -34.93 8.15
C GLU A 195 27.35 -34.84 9.48
N GLU A 196 28.05 -34.98 10.63
CA GLU A 196 27.46 -34.87 11.98
C GLU A 196 26.97 -33.48 12.27
N ALA A 197 27.76 -32.45 11.95
CA ALA A 197 27.38 -31.05 12.12
C ALA A 197 26.19 -30.68 11.23
N LEU A 198 26.15 -31.20 9.98
CA LEU A 198 25.05 -30.96 9.06
C LEU A 198 23.74 -31.61 9.56
N GLU A 199 23.80 -32.82 10.11
CA GLU A 199 22.64 -33.45 10.72
C GLU A 199 22.11 -32.69 11.94
N ASN A 200 23.02 -32.19 12.79
CA ASN A 200 22.65 -31.39 13.95
C ASN A 200 22.01 -30.07 13.53
N TYR A 201 22.56 -29.40 12.51
CA TYR A 201 21.98 -28.21 11.92
C TYR A 201 20.57 -28.48 11.36
N ALA A 202 20.40 -29.56 10.60
CA ALA A 202 19.11 -29.95 10.06
C ALA A 202 18.06 -30.15 11.16
N LYS A 203 18.41 -30.84 12.23
CA LYS A 203 17.53 -31.05 13.39
C LYS A 203 17.14 -29.72 14.04
N GLU A 204 18.10 -28.80 14.24
CA GLU A 204 17.84 -27.49 14.82
C GLU A 204 16.87 -26.66 13.94
N LYS A 205 17.01 -26.74 12.63
CA LYS A 205 16.22 -25.99 11.67
C LYS A 205 14.94 -26.70 11.21
N GLY A 206 14.67 -27.90 11.71
CA GLY A 206 13.49 -28.68 11.32
C GLY A 206 13.52 -29.14 9.86
N ILE A 207 14.72 -29.40 9.29
CA ILE A 207 14.90 -29.91 7.94
C ILE A 207 14.85 -31.46 8.02
N GLU A 208 13.94 -32.04 7.27
CA GLU A 208 13.65 -33.48 7.39
C GLU A 208 14.72 -34.39 6.77
N THR A 209 15.36 -33.94 5.70
CA THR A 209 16.28 -34.76 4.92
C THR A 209 17.65 -34.09 4.84
N VAL A 210 18.69 -34.89 5.14
CA VAL A 210 20.09 -34.51 4.97
C VAL A 210 20.68 -35.39 3.87
N MET A 211 21.38 -34.76 2.94
CA MET A 211 22.17 -35.45 1.91
C MET A 211 23.63 -35.01 2.01
N TYR A 212 24.54 -35.91 2.29
CA TYR A 212 25.96 -35.60 2.36
C TYR A 212 26.70 -36.22 1.15
N MET A 213 27.24 -35.32 0.31
CA MET A 213 27.93 -35.71 -0.92
C MET A 213 29.40 -36.01 -0.62
N ASN A 214 29.78 -37.27 -0.71
CA ASN A 214 31.19 -37.64 -0.70
C ASN A 214 31.83 -37.28 -2.04
N GLY A 215 32.94 -36.52 -2.04
CA GLY A 215 33.66 -36.21 -3.26
C GLY A 215 34.03 -37.51 -3.99
N GLY A 216 33.51 -37.66 -5.20
CA GLY A 216 33.90 -38.78 -6.04
C GLY A 216 35.39 -38.65 -6.36
N ASN A 217 36.20 -39.65 -6.00
CA ASN A 217 37.53 -39.77 -6.57
C ASN A 217 37.35 -39.92 -8.09
N ALA A 218 37.67 -38.86 -8.85
CA ALA A 218 37.86 -38.94 -10.29
C ALA A 218 39.14 -39.69 -10.63
#